data_430103a6ffdb9ee4fc02fada5bfc0259
#
_entry.id   430103a6ffdb9ee4fc02fada5bfc0259
#
_cell.length_a   1.000
_cell.length_b   1.000
_cell.length_c   1.000
_cell.angle_alpha   90.00
_cell.angle_beta   90.00
_cell.angle_gamma   90.00
#
_symmetry.space_group_name_H-M   'P 1'
#
loop_
_entity.id
_entity.type
_entity.pdbx_description
1 polymer ?
#
loop_
_entity_poly.entity_id
_entity_poly.type
_entity_poly.pdbx_seq_one_letter_code
_entity_poly.pdbx_strand_id
1 'polypeptide(L)'
;MTRPIHPSFKEHSLQSIADAKGLVVICADAAGSFGPSAKRVNRLMKGALRKFADSEFFEKMEEGDVQRFPSPLGLSANAVLLLKMKKRPSIEVAQKCGANIAKESGKSDINLFVTANARAAHLSFGITMRRYNFNEYKTNNQTEFGELNVYITNVSKTLDEYSDLSAVVDGVFFTRDLVNEPANVLTTTEFANRLQGLEELGLKINVLEESDMEALGMFSLLGVGMGSESPSKIVTMEWSGGGNERPFALVGKGVVFDTGGISLKPAGGMEDMTMDMGGAGVVAGVMKTLALRKAKANIIGLVGLVENMPDAKAQRPGDVVKSMKGE
;
A
#
# COMPACT_ATOMS: atom_id res chain seq x y z
N MET A 1 4.03 -0.10 -12.81
CA MET A 1 3.69 0.04 -11.37
C MET A 1 2.26 -0.36 -11.11
N THR A 2 2.02 -1.03 -10.00
CA THR A 2 0.70 -1.54 -9.57
C THR A 2 -0.28 -0.39 -9.32
N ARG A 3 -1.44 -0.43 -9.97
CA ARG A 3 -2.50 0.57 -9.75
C ARG A 3 -3.47 0.08 -8.69
N PRO A 4 -3.67 0.82 -7.59
CA PRO A 4 -4.67 0.45 -6.60
C PRO A 4 -6.09 0.60 -7.18
N ILE A 5 -6.99 -0.31 -6.79
CA ILE A 5 -8.41 -0.19 -7.11
C ILE A 5 -9.07 0.55 -5.95
N HIS A 6 -9.29 1.84 -6.15
CA HIS A 6 -10.00 2.68 -5.20
C HIS A 6 -11.50 2.42 -5.20
N PRO A 7 -12.19 2.62 -4.07
CA PRO A 7 -13.63 2.41 -3.99
C PRO A 7 -14.41 3.47 -4.78
N SER A 8 -15.48 3.01 -5.41
CA SER A 8 -16.56 3.87 -5.92
C SER A 8 -17.64 3.98 -4.86
N PHE A 9 -17.75 5.14 -4.20
CA PHE A 9 -18.80 5.38 -3.21
C PHE A 9 -20.12 5.78 -3.90
N LYS A 10 -21.19 5.06 -3.55
CA LYS A 10 -22.52 5.21 -4.15
C LYS A 10 -23.58 5.39 -3.05
N GLU A 11 -24.66 6.10 -3.39
CA GLU A 11 -25.77 6.20 -2.46
C GLU A 11 -26.39 4.83 -2.17
N HIS A 12 -26.74 4.63 -0.90
CA HIS A 12 -27.31 3.38 -0.42
C HIS A 12 -28.69 3.14 -1.02
N SER A 13 -28.85 2.03 -1.75
CA SER A 13 -30.12 1.59 -2.32
C SER A 13 -30.38 0.12 -1.95
N LEU A 14 -31.52 -0.13 -1.32
CA LEU A 14 -31.95 -1.52 -1.06
C LEU A 14 -32.43 -2.23 -2.33
N GLN A 15 -32.78 -1.50 -3.37
CA GLN A 15 -33.23 -2.05 -4.65
C GLN A 15 -32.04 -2.65 -5.43
N SER A 16 -30.91 -1.97 -5.42
CA SER A 16 -29.71 -2.41 -6.15
C SER A 16 -29.08 -3.71 -5.60
N ILE A 17 -29.45 -4.15 -4.40
CA ILE A 17 -28.88 -5.36 -3.78
C ILE A 17 -29.19 -6.62 -4.59
N ALA A 18 -30.41 -6.76 -5.12
CA ALA A 18 -30.84 -7.98 -5.83
C ALA A 18 -30.07 -8.18 -7.13
N ASP A 19 -29.74 -7.08 -7.83
CA ASP A 19 -29.15 -7.09 -9.17
C ASP A 19 -27.63 -6.94 -9.13
N ALA A 20 -27.04 -6.73 -7.94
CA ALA A 20 -25.59 -6.61 -7.78
C ALA A 20 -24.87 -7.91 -8.20
N LYS A 21 -23.95 -7.78 -9.15
CA LYS A 21 -23.11 -8.89 -9.64
C LYS A 21 -21.85 -9.02 -8.76
N GLY A 22 -21.12 -10.12 -8.87
CA GLY A 22 -19.94 -10.38 -8.06
C GLY A 22 -20.28 -10.77 -6.62
N LEU A 23 -19.73 -10.10 -5.65
CA LEU A 23 -19.97 -10.38 -4.22
C LEU A 23 -20.83 -9.26 -3.60
N VAL A 24 -21.82 -9.65 -2.83
CA VAL A 24 -22.58 -8.77 -1.94
C VAL A 24 -22.05 -8.93 -0.53
N VAL A 25 -21.53 -7.86 0.06
CA VAL A 25 -20.99 -7.85 1.43
C VAL A 25 -21.93 -7.06 2.33
N ILE A 26 -22.34 -7.69 3.43
CA ILE A 26 -23.22 -7.14 4.46
C ILE A 26 -22.68 -7.45 5.84
N CYS A 27 -23.13 -6.72 6.85
CA CYS A 27 -22.67 -6.89 8.23
C CYS A 27 -23.77 -7.39 9.15
N ALA A 28 -23.38 -8.24 10.12
CA ALA A 28 -24.13 -8.53 11.33
C ALA A 28 -23.34 -8.00 12.54
N ASP A 29 -24.03 -7.50 13.58
CA ASP A 29 -23.34 -7.14 14.81
C ASP A 29 -22.98 -8.39 15.66
N ALA A 30 -22.26 -8.17 16.76
CA ALA A 30 -21.81 -9.26 17.63
C ALA A 30 -22.95 -10.15 18.15
N ALA A 31 -24.16 -9.58 18.32
CA ALA A 31 -25.35 -10.29 18.74
C ALA A 31 -26.17 -10.87 17.56
N GLY A 32 -25.62 -10.86 16.34
CA GLY A 32 -26.31 -11.34 15.15
C GLY A 32 -27.41 -10.41 14.62
N SER A 33 -27.48 -9.15 15.08
CA SER A 33 -28.51 -8.20 14.61
C SER A 33 -28.19 -7.67 13.23
N PHE A 34 -29.20 -7.51 12.39
CA PHE A 34 -29.11 -7.08 11.01
C PHE A 34 -29.52 -5.62 10.81
N GLY A 35 -28.70 -4.85 10.11
CA GLY A 35 -29.08 -3.57 9.53
C GLY A 35 -30.02 -3.72 8.32
N PRO A 36 -30.48 -2.60 7.72
CA PRO A 36 -31.44 -2.63 6.60
C PRO A 36 -31.00 -3.50 5.42
N SER A 37 -29.74 -3.41 4.97
CA SER A 37 -29.21 -4.20 3.87
C SER A 37 -29.19 -5.69 4.18
N ALA A 38 -28.69 -6.08 5.36
CA ALA A 38 -28.66 -7.48 5.78
C ALA A 38 -30.07 -8.05 5.95
N LYS A 39 -31.04 -7.26 6.45
CA LYS A 39 -32.47 -7.64 6.49
C LYS A 39 -33.04 -7.87 5.08
N ARG A 40 -32.69 -7.02 4.12
CA ARG A 40 -33.11 -7.17 2.71
C ARG A 40 -32.52 -8.45 2.11
N VAL A 41 -31.21 -8.69 2.25
CA VAL A 41 -30.55 -9.91 1.78
C VAL A 41 -31.15 -11.15 2.45
N ASN A 42 -31.36 -11.13 3.76
CA ASN A 42 -31.98 -12.24 4.48
C ASN A 42 -33.38 -12.59 3.93
N ARG A 43 -34.20 -11.58 3.60
CA ARG A 43 -35.51 -11.80 2.98
C ARG A 43 -35.39 -12.47 1.62
N LEU A 44 -34.48 -11.98 0.76
CA LEU A 44 -34.22 -12.57 -0.55
C LEU A 44 -33.75 -14.02 -0.42
N MET A 45 -32.88 -14.31 0.52
CA MET A 45 -32.36 -15.67 0.83
C MET A 45 -33.31 -16.50 1.73
N LYS A 46 -34.59 -16.12 1.82
CA LYS A 46 -35.63 -16.86 2.56
C LYS A 46 -35.24 -17.22 4.00
N GLY A 47 -34.54 -16.31 4.70
CA GLY A 47 -34.20 -16.47 6.13
C GLY A 47 -32.87 -17.19 6.38
N ALA A 48 -32.12 -17.58 5.35
CA ALA A 48 -30.86 -18.34 5.52
C ALA A 48 -29.83 -17.62 6.39
N LEU A 49 -29.68 -16.28 6.24
CA LEU A 49 -28.75 -15.51 7.07
C LEU A 49 -29.16 -15.49 8.55
N ARG A 50 -30.46 -15.40 8.84
CA ARG A 50 -30.95 -15.41 10.21
C ARG A 50 -30.68 -16.78 10.85
N LYS A 51 -31.00 -17.86 10.14
CA LYS A 51 -30.72 -19.23 10.60
C LYS A 51 -29.22 -19.41 10.91
N PHE A 52 -28.34 -18.83 10.11
CA PHE A 52 -26.90 -18.87 10.40
C PHE A 52 -26.52 -17.99 11.60
N ALA A 53 -27.04 -16.76 11.67
CA ALA A 53 -26.74 -15.84 12.77
C ALA A 53 -27.25 -16.32 14.14
N ASP A 54 -28.23 -17.23 14.17
CA ASP A 54 -28.76 -17.87 15.37
C ASP A 54 -28.06 -19.21 15.71
N SER A 55 -26.97 -19.56 14.97
CA SER A 55 -26.26 -20.82 15.15
C SER A 55 -25.01 -20.67 16.04
N GLU A 56 -24.57 -21.79 16.64
CA GLU A 56 -23.30 -21.87 17.37
C GLU A 56 -22.08 -21.49 16.51
N PHE A 57 -22.15 -21.66 15.19
CA PHE A 57 -21.07 -21.27 14.28
C PHE A 57 -20.89 -19.75 14.29
N PHE A 58 -21.99 -18.98 14.21
CA PHE A 58 -21.91 -17.53 14.28
C PHE A 58 -21.48 -17.06 15.68
N GLU A 59 -21.91 -17.72 16.74
CA GLU A 59 -21.50 -17.40 18.10
C GLU A 59 -19.97 -17.50 18.25
N LYS A 60 -19.37 -18.57 17.70
CA LYS A 60 -17.93 -18.82 17.74
C LYS A 60 -17.10 -17.91 16.81
N MET A 61 -17.71 -17.20 15.86
CA MET A 61 -17.00 -16.24 15.02
C MET A 61 -16.46 -15.08 15.87
N GLU A 62 -15.26 -14.62 15.54
CA GLU A 62 -14.68 -13.41 16.12
C GLU A 62 -15.08 -12.14 15.34
N GLU A 63 -14.84 -10.97 15.92
CA GLU A 63 -15.05 -9.70 15.23
C GLU A 63 -14.06 -9.58 14.06
N GLY A 64 -14.58 -9.44 12.86
CA GLY A 64 -13.83 -9.40 11.61
C GLY A 64 -13.93 -10.69 10.80
N ASP A 65 -14.48 -11.75 11.33
CA ASP A 65 -14.69 -12.99 10.58
C ASP A 65 -15.77 -12.81 9.51
N VAL A 66 -15.56 -13.50 8.39
CA VAL A 66 -16.42 -13.43 7.21
C VAL A 66 -16.93 -14.82 6.87
N GLN A 67 -18.25 -14.97 6.82
CA GLN A 67 -18.89 -16.19 6.32
C GLN A 67 -19.36 -16.02 4.89
N ARG A 68 -18.96 -16.93 4.01
CA ARG A 68 -19.36 -16.95 2.61
C ARG A 68 -20.58 -17.84 2.39
N PHE A 69 -21.57 -17.33 1.66
CA PHE A 69 -22.76 -18.05 1.17
C PHE A 69 -22.72 -18.06 -0.37
N PRO A 70 -22.32 -19.14 -1.01
CA PRO A 70 -22.25 -19.23 -2.45
C PRO A 70 -23.64 -19.35 -3.07
N SER A 71 -23.81 -18.88 -4.31
CA SER A 71 -25.02 -18.99 -5.11
C SER A 71 -26.31 -18.64 -4.36
N PRO A 72 -26.41 -17.43 -3.79
CA PRO A 72 -27.51 -17.04 -2.91
C PRO A 72 -28.82 -16.93 -3.69
N LEU A 73 -29.88 -17.57 -3.20
CA LEU A 73 -31.23 -17.45 -3.78
C LEU A 73 -31.71 -16.00 -3.81
N GLY A 74 -32.34 -15.60 -4.90
CA GLY A 74 -32.98 -14.30 -5.04
C GLY A 74 -32.02 -13.11 -5.20
N LEU A 75 -30.73 -13.38 -5.47
CA LEU A 75 -29.72 -12.38 -5.82
C LEU A 75 -28.97 -12.80 -7.10
N SER A 76 -28.55 -11.81 -7.89
CA SER A 76 -27.68 -12.01 -9.04
C SER A 76 -26.19 -12.16 -8.65
N ALA A 77 -25.88 -12.04 -7.39
CA ALA A 77 -24.52 -12.14 -6.85
C ALA A 77 -24.01 -13.58 -6.88
N ASN A 78 -22.71 -13.76 -7.13
CA ASN A 78 -22.04 -15.05 -7.07
C ASN A 78 -21.97 -15.62 -5.63
N ALA A 79 -21.85 -14.72 -4.65
CA ALA A 79 -21.92 -15.07 -3.24
C ALA A 79 -22.32 -13.85 -2.39
N VAL A 80 -22.83 -14.14 -1.19
CA VAL A 80 -22.98 -13.17 -0.10
C VAL A 80 -21.89 -13.42 0.92
N LEU A 81 -21.22 -12.36 1.34
CA LEU A 81 -20.29 -12.36 2.47
C LEU A 81 -20.96 -11.68 3.67
N LEU A 82 -21.11 -12.42 4.75
CA LEU A 82 -21.60 -11.90 6.04
C LEU A 82 -20.40 -11.64 6.95
N LEU A 83 -20.13 -10.36 7.19
CA LEU A 83 -19.08 -9.90 8.10
C LEU A 83 -19.66 -9.77 9.53
N LYS A 84 -19.01 -10.38 10.53
CA LYS A 84 -19.31 -10.10 11.93
C LYS A 84 -18.54 -8.87 12.40
N MET A 85 -19.23 -7.75 12.65
CA MET A 85 -18.59 -6.48 13.01
C MET A 85 -19.54 -5.63 13.85
N LYS A 86 -19.02 -5.02 14.93
CA LYS A 86 -19.78 -4.05 15.74
C LYS A 86 -20.31 -2.90 14.89
N LYS A 87 -21.43 -2.30 15.30
CA LYS A 87 -22.03 -1.14 14.62
C LYS A 87 -21.08 0.07 14.55
N ARG A 88 -20.20 0.23 15.54
CA ARG A 88 -19.21 1.31 15.64
C ARG A 88 -17.84 0.70 15.94
N PRO A 89 -17.16 0.11 14.94
CA PRO A 89 -15.84 -0.46 15.13
C PRO A 89 -14.80 0.64 15.38
N SER A 90 -13.65 0.28 15.98
CA SER A 90 -12.47 1.14 15.94
C SER A 90 -11.93 1.26 14.51
N ILE A 91 -11.02 2.20 14.25
CA ILE A 91 -10.35 2.35 12.95
C ILE A 91 -9.63 1.05 12.58
N GLU A 92 -8.83 0.54 13.49
CA GLU A 92 -8.04 -0.68 13.31
C GLU A 92 -8.92 -1.90 12.98
N VAL A 93 -10.01 -2.08 13.74
CA VAL A 93 -10.97 -3.16 13.48
C VAL A 93 -11.60 -3.01 12.10
N ALA A 94 -12.01 -1.81 11.70
CA ALA A 94 -12.60 -1.59 10.38
C ALA A 94 -11.59 -1.92 9.25
N GLN A 95 -10.32 -1.52 9.39
CA GLN A 95 -9.28 -1.85 8.42
C GLN A 95 -9.02 -3.36 8.35
N LYS A 96 -8.94 -4.05 9.49
CA LYS A 96 -8.79 -5.52 9.57
C LYS A 96 -9.99 -6.22 8.92
N CYS A 97 -11.21 -5.78 9.21
CA CYS A 97 -12.43 -6.28 8.57
C CYS A 97 -12.38 -6.13 7.05
N GLY A 98 -11.94 -4.97 6.56
CA GLY A 98 -11.74 -4.73 5.13
C GLY A 98 -10.73 -5.71 4.51
N ALA A 99 -9.60 -5.94 5.16
CA ALA A 99 -8.60 -6.90 4.69
C ALA A 99 -9.15 -8.34 4.64
N ASN A 100 -9.98 -8.74 5.61
CA ASN A 100 -10.62 -10.05 5.62
C ASN A 100 -11.66 -10.21 4.48
N ILE A 101 -12.45 -9.15 4.20
CA ILE A 101 -13.34 -9.15 3.03
C ILE A 101 -12.52 -9.37 1.74
N ALA A 102 -11.41 -8.66 1.58
CA ALA A 102 -10.56 -8.79 0.40
C ALA A 102 -9.97 -10.20 0.26
N LYS A 103 -9.57 -10.83 1.36
CA LYS A 103 -9.07 -12.22 1.39
C LYS A 103 -10.11 -13.20 0.83
N GLU A 104 -11.38 -13.03 1.22
CA GLU A 104 -12.48 -13.89 0.80
C GLU A 104 -13.02 -13.55 -0.61
N SER A 105 -12.70 -12.37 -1.13
CA SER A 105 -13.25 -11.89 -2.41
C SER A 105 -12.56 -12.48 -3.65
N GLY A 106 -11.30 -12.88 -3.53
CA GLY A 106 -10.52 -13.26 -4.71
C GLY A 106 -10.50 -12.12 -5.74
N LYS A 107 -10.76 -12.47 -7.01
CA LYS A 107 -10.80 -11.52 -8.14
C LYS A 107 -12.16 -10.84 -8.36
N SER A 108 -13.19 -11.22 -7.60
CA SER A 108 -14.56 -10.76 -7.85
C SER A 108 -14.76 -9.29 -7.55
N ASP A 109 -15.74 -8.67 -8.24
CA ASP A 109 -16.28 -7.37 -7.83
C ASP A 109 -16.85 -7.46 -6.42
N ILE A 110 -16.64 -6.41 -5.64
CA ILE A 110 -17.19 -6.27 -4.29
C ILE A 110 -18.26 -5.18 -4.30
N ASN A 111 -19.46 -5.52 -3.84
CA ASN A 111 -20.53 -4.58 -3.55
C ASN A 111 -20.75 -4.58 -2.02
N LEU A 112 -20.17 -3.60 -1.35
CA LEU A 112 -20.17 -3.44 0.10
C LEU A 112 -21.34 -2.55 0.54
N PHE A 113 -22.32 -3.11 1.26
CA PHE A 113 -23.47 -2.38 1.78
C PHE A 113 -23.32 -2.17 3.29
N VAL A 114 -22.96 -0.96 3.70
CA VAL A 114 -22.70 -0.63 5.10
C VAL A 114 -23.54 0.54 5.60
N THR A 115 -23.70 0.62 6.92
CA THR A 115 -24.37 1.74 7.58
C THR A 115 -23.40 2.90 7.80
N ALA A 116 -23.94 4.11 8.02
CA ALA A 116 -23.14 5.34 8.21
C ALA A 116 -22.11 5.25 9.35
N ASN A 117 -22.31 4.39 10.35
CA ASN A 117 -21.43 4.27 11.51
C ASN A 117 -20.33 3.20 11.35
N ALA A 118 -20.30 2.50 10.20
CA ALA A 118 -19.42 1.34 9.99
C ALA A 118 -18.00 1.72 9.56
N ARG A 119 -17.62 3.00 9.57
CA ARG A 119 -16.31 3.48 9.08
C ARG A 119 -15.98 2.99 7.67
N ALA A 120 -16.87 3.25 6.72
CA ALA A 120 -16.78 2.77 5.34
C ALA A 120 -15.45 3.13 4.65
N ALA A 121 -14.92 4.34 4.89
CA ALA A 121 -13.62 4.75 4.38
C ALA A 121 -12.48 3.81 4.84
N HIS A 122 -12.47 3.44 6.13
CA HIS A 122 -11.45 2.55 6.68
C HIS A 122 -11.64 1.08 6.27
N LEU A 123 -12.89 0.60 6.14
CA LEU A 123 -13.17 -0.70 5.53
C LEU A 123 -12.61 -0.75 4.10
N SER A 124 -12.89 0.27 3.30
CA SER A 124 -12.42 0.38 1.92
C SER A 124 -10.89 0.43 1.84
N PHE A 125 -10.27 1.20 2.73
CA PHE A 125 -8.81 1.24 2.86
C PHE A 125 -8.23 -0.16 3.10
N GLY A 126 -8.79 -0.92 4.06
CA GLY A 126 -8.35 -2.28 4.35
C GLY A 126 -8.50 -3.23 3.15
N ILE A 127 -9.62 -3.12 2.40
CA ILE A 127 -9.84 -3.89 1.18
C ILE A 127 -8.77 -3.55 0.14
N THR A 128 -8.58 -2.27 -0.16
CA THR A 128 -7.64 -1.81 -1.19
C THR A 128 -6.20 -2.19 -0.84
N MET A 129 -5.77 -1.96 0.40
CA MET A 129 -4.43 -2.32 0.87
C MET A 129 -4.14 -3.82 0.75
N ARG A 130 -5.13 -4.69 1.01
CA ARG A 130 -4.97 -6.14 0.91
C ARG A 130 -4.93 -6.64 -0.54
N ARG A 131 -5.49 -5.88 -1.48
CA ARG A 131 -5.53 -6.20 -2.91
C ARG A 131 -4.25 -5.82 -3.68
N TYR A 132 -3.20 -5.39 -2.99
CA TYR A 132 -1.90 -5.21 -3.64
C TYR A 132 -1.39 -6.53 -4.21
N ASN A 133 -0.95 -6.50 -5.46
CA ASN A 133 -0.36 -7.65 -6.13
C ASN A 133 0.65 -7.21 -7.19
N PHE A 134 1.92 -7.56 -6.98
CA PHE A 134 2.98 -7.26 -7.94
C PHE A 134 3.07 -8.37 -8.99
N ASN A 135 2.66 -8.08 -10.22
CA ASN A 135 2.54 -9.05 -11.31
C ASN A 135 3.38 -8.69 -12.54
N GLU A 136 4.24 -7.68 -12.45
CA GLU A 136 4.92 -7.08 -13.59
C GLU A 136 5.67 -8.11 -14.46
N TYR A 137 6.27 -9.13 -13.82
CA TYR A 137 7.10 -10.14 -14.50
C TYR A 137 6.44 -11.51 -14.60
N LYS A 138 5.14 -11.61 -14.30
CA LYS A 138 4.41 -12.87 -14.37
C LYS A 138 3.68 -12.98 -15.70
N THR A 139 4.02 -14.00 -16.50
CA THR A 139 3.34 -14.31 -17.76
C THR A 139 2.00 -15.02 -17.56
N ASN A 140 1.89 -15.81 -16.49
CA ASN A 140 0.68 -16.52 -16.11
C ASN A 140 0.12 -15.94 -14.81
N ASN A 141 -1.21 -15.89 -14.66
CA ASN A 141 -1.90 -15.40 -13.45
C ASN A 141 -1.82 -13.90 -13.20
N GLN A 142 -1.87 -13.07 -14.21
CA GLN A 142 -2.16 -11.66 -14.01
C GLN A 142 -3.49 -11.54 -13.25
N THR A 143 -3.40 -11.12 -11.99
CA THR A 143 -4.59 -10.99 -11.16
C THR A 143 -5.12 -9.59 -11.34
N GLU A 144 -6.14 -9.46 -12.18
CA GLU A 144 -6.97 -8.26 -12.19
C GLU A 144 -8.06 -8.43 -11.13
N PHE A 145 -8.07 -7.55 -10.15
CA PHE A 145 -9.14 -7.50 -9.18
C PHE A 145 -10.35 -6.76 -9.76
N GLY A 146 -11.54 -7.23 -9.41
CA GLY A 146 -12.77 -6.56 -9.76
C GLY A 146 -12.98 -5.25 -9.01
N GLU A 147 -14.00 -4.51 -9.39
CA GLU A 147 -14.36 -3.21 -8.81
C GLU A 147 -14.71 -3.31 -7.31
N LEU A 148 -14.50 -2.20 -6.61
CA LEU A 148 -14.95 -2.02 -5.24
C LEU A 148 -16.05 -0.95 -5.20
N ASN A 149 -17.29 -1.38 -5.13
CA ASN A 149 -18.46 -0.51 -5.00
C ASN A 149 -18.93 -0.47 -3.54
N VAL A 150 -19.04 0.72 -2.97
CA VAL A 150 -19.40 0.92 -1.56
C VAL A 150 -20.67 1.74 -1.45
N TYR A 151 -21.74 1.12 -0.99
CA TYR A 151 -23.06 1.73 -0.87
C TYR A 151 -23.27 2.25 0.56
N ILE A 152 -23.43 3.58 0.69
CA ILE A 152 -23.49 4.27 1.98
C ILE A 152 -24.45 5.49 1.92
N THR A 153 -24.98 5.89 3.06
CA THR A 153 -25.96 6.97 3.15
C THR A 153 -25.36 8.37 3.04
N ASN A 154 -24.09 8.56 3.35
CA ASN A 154 -23.41 9.86 3.27
C ASN A 154 -22.13 9.74 2.45
N VAL A 155 -22.31 9.84 1.14
CA VAL A 155 -21.21 9.68 0.16
C VAL A 155 -20.17 10.78 0.31
N SER A 156 -20.58 12.06 0.38
CA SER A 156 -19.65 13.20 0.44
C SER A 156 -18.70 13.08 1.64
N LYS A 157 -19.25 12.89 2.85
CA LYS A 157 -18.44 12.74 4.06
C LYS A 157 -17.46 11.55 3.96
N THR A 158 -17.90 10.43 3.37
CA THR A 158 -17.05 9.25 3.25
C THR A 158 -15.95 9.46 2.22
N LEU A 159 -16.22 10.19 1.13
CA LEU A 159 -15.22 10.61 0.15
C LEU A 159 -14.16 11.49 0.81
N ASP A 160 -14.57 12.48 1.61
CA ASP A 160 -13.65 13.36 2.33
C ASP A 160 -12.75 12.56 3.28
N GLU A 161 -13.34 11.63 4.06
CA GLU A 161 -12.59 10.74 4.96
C GLU A 161 -11.63 9.80 4.18
N TYR A 162 -12.00 9.37 2.98
CA TYR A 162 -11.19 8.46 2.18
C TYR A 162 -10.07 9.18 1.40
N SER A 163 -10.21 10.46 1.14
CA SER A 163 -9.22 11.24 0.37
C SER A 163 -7.81 11.12 0.93
N ASP A 164 -7.65 11.32 2.24
CA ASP A 164 -6.37 11.16 2.91
C ASP A 164 -5.87 9.71 2.90
N LEU A 165 -6.78 8.74 3.03
CA LEU A 165 -6.46 7.33 3.00
C LEU A 165 -6.04 6.86 1.61
N SER A 166 -6.65 7.40 0.54
CA SER A 166 -6.26 7.08 -0.83
C SER A 166 -4.81 7.48 -1.11
N ALA A 167 -4.39 8.65 -0.66
CA ALA A 167 -3.01 9.10 -0.78
C ALA A 167 -2.02 8.16 -0.04
N VAL A 168 -2.42 7.63 1.13
CA VAL A 168 -1.62 6.63 1.85
C VAL A 168 -1.54 5.32 1.05
N VAL A 169 -2.66 4.87 0.46
CA VAL A 169 -2.66 3.68 -0.43
C VAL A 169 -1.66 3.85 -1.56
N ASP A 170 -1.72 4.99 -2.27
CA ASP A 170 -0.85 5.27 -3.42
C ASP A 170 0.64 5.34 -3.02
N GLY A 171 0.95 5.90 -1.85
CA GLY A 171 2.32 5.94 -1.32
C GLY A 171 2.83 4.55 -0.94
N VAL A 172 1.99 3.75 -0.26
CA VAL A 172 2.36 2.39 0.15
C VAL A 172 2.52 1.46 -1.07
N PHE A 173 1.65 1.56 -2.07
CA PHE A 173 1.79 0.78 -3.31
C PHE A 173 3.08 1.16 -4.03
N PHE A 174 3.40 2.46 -4.11
CA PHE A 174 4.67 2.92 -4.69
C PHE A 174 5.89 2.35 -3.96
N THR A 175 5.91 2.40 -2.62
CA THR A 175 6.97 1.77 -1.81
C THR A 175 7.09 0.28 -2.10
N ARG A 176 5.96 -0.44 -2.11
CA ARG A 176 5.95 -1.90 -2.31
C ARG A 176 6.39 -2.30 -3.70
N ASP A 177 6.03 -1.52 -4.72
CA ASP A 177 6.50 -1.74 -6.08
C ASP A 177 8.02 -1.56 -6.16
N LEU A 178 8.58 -0.49 -5.58
CA LEU A 178 10.02 -0.27 -5.53
C LEU A 178 10.75 -1.44 -4.86
N VAL A 179 10.24 -1.95 -3.74
CA VAL A 179 10.86 -3.06 -2.99
C VAL A 179 10.73 -4.41 -3.72
N ASN A 180 9.67 -4.59 -4.53
CA ASN A 180 9.46 -5.84 -5.28
C ASN A 180 10.17 -5.86 -6.64
N GLU A 181 10.70 -4.73 -7.10
CA GLU A 181 11.47 -4.70 -8.34
C GLU A 181 12.79 -5.45 -8.20
N PRO A 182 13.19 -6.26 -9.18
CA PRO A 182 14.51 -6.85 -9.21
C PRO A 182 15.60 -5.81 -9.48
N ALA A 183 16.79 -6.00 -8.94
CA ALA A 183 17.90 -5.02 -9.03
C ALA A 183 18.39 -4.75 -10.45
N ASN A 184 18.22 -5.69 -11.38
CA ASN A 184 18.53 -5.47 -12.80
C ASN A 184 17.55 -4.53 -13.51
N VAL A 185 16.42 -4.23 -12.89
CA VAL A 185 15.43 -3.23 -13.33
C VAL A 185 15.54 -1.97 -12.50
N LEU A 186 15.44 -2.10 -11.16
CA LEU A 186 15.57 -0.96 -10.26
C LEU A 186 17.05 -0.69 -9.94
N THR A 187 17.81 -0.27 -10.97
CA THR A 187 19.17 0.26 -10.78
C THR A 187 19.13 1.59 -10.04
N THR A 188 20.29 2.09 -9.59
CA THR A 188 20.40 3.41 -8.95
C THR A 188 19.84 4.52 -9.84
N THR A 189 20.10 4.45 -11.16
CA THR A 189 19.61 5.42 -12.15
C THR A 189 18.10 5.31 -12.35
N GLU A 190 17.57 4.10 -12.51
CA GLU A 190 16.12 3.91 -12.65
C GLU A 190 15.37 4.35 -11.40
N PHE A 191 15.92 4.08 -10.22
CA PHE A 191 15.30 4.54 -8.97
C PHE A 191 15.26 6.08 -8.94
N ALA A 192 16.37 6.75 -9.25
CA ALA A 192 16.39 8.20 -9.32
C ALA A 192 15.37 8.74 -10.34
N ASN A 193 15.24 8.14 -11.52
CA ASN A 193 14.25 8.51 -12.54
C ASN A 193 12.81 8.38 -12.02
N ARG A 194 12.49 7.29 -11.30
CA ARG A 194 11.15 7.09 -10.70
C ARG A 194 10.86 8.15 -9.65
N LEU A 195 11.87 8.58 -8.89
CA LEU A 195 11.71 9.66 -7.92
C LEU A 195 11.51 11.02 -8.61
N GLN A 196 12.23 11.29 -9.70
CA GLN A 196 12.01 12.50 -10.50
C GLN A 196 10.59 12.60 -11.04
N GLY A 197 9.95 11.48 -11.39
CA GLY A 197 8.54 11.46 -11.77
C GLY A 197 7.58 12.02 -10.71
N LEU A 198 8.00 12.13 -9.45
CA LEU A 198 7.18 12.75 -8.40
C LEU A 198 7.11 14.29 -8.50
N GLU A 199 7.92 14.93 -9.37
CA GLU A 199 7.80 16.36 -9.67
C GLU A 199 6.40 16.73 -10.18
N GLU A 200 5.73 15.81 -10.89
CA GLU A 200 4.35 15.99 -11.35
C GLU A 200 3.36 16.23 -10.20
N LEU A 201 3.72 15.80 -8.99
CA LEU A 201 2.91 16.02 -7.78
C LEU A 201 3.26 17.31 -7.03
N GLY A 202 4.22 18.10 -7.56
CA GLY A 202 4.68 19.36 -6.97
C GLY A 202 5.85 19.23 -5.99
N LEU A 203 6.52 18.09 -5.94
CA LEU A 203 7.79 17.93 -5.23
C LEU A 203 8.91 18.59 -6.04
N LYS A 204 9.85 19.23 -5.34
CA LYS A 204 11.10 19.66 -5.94
C LYS A 204 12.13 18.56 -5.77
N ILE A 205 12.65 18.03 -6.87
CA ILE A 205 13.61 16.94 -6.88
C ILE A 205 14.96 17.45 -7.33
N ASN A 206 16.02 17.03 -6.63
CA ASN A 206 17.39 17.25 -7.08
C ASN A 206 18.19 15.95 -6.97
N VAL A 207 18.96 15.63 -8.00
CA VAL A 207 19.81 14.44 -8.06
C VAL A 207 21.26 14.90 -8.06
N LEU A 208 22.05 14.39 -7.12
CA LEU A 208 23.49 14.55 -7.08
C LEU A 208 24.13 13.33 -7.73
N GLU A 209 24.99 13.58 -8.71
CA GLU A 209 25.84 12.59 -9.34
C GLU A 209 27.12 12.35 -8.54
N GLU A 210 27.94 11.36 -8.92
CA GLU A 210 29.18 11.03 -8.21
C GLU A 210 30.14 12.22 -8.15
N SER A 211 30.28 12.98 -9.24
CA SER A 211 31.11 14.20 -9.29
C SER A 211 30.68 15.28 -8.28
N ASP A 212 29.35 15.42 -8.06
CA ASP A 212 28.82 16.37 -7.07
C ASP A 212 29.14 15.90 -5.64
N MET A 213 29.00 14.60 -5.42
CA MET A 213 29.31 13.98 -4.13
C MET A 213 30.82 14.01 -3.82
N GLU A 214 31.67 13.82 -4.81
CA GLU A 214 33.13 13.99 -4.69
C GLU A 214 33.50 15.43 -4.30
N ALA A 215 32.91 16.41 -4.97
CA ALA A 215 33.12 17.83 -4.67
C ALA A 215 32.67 18.19 -3.24
N LEU A 216 31.64 17.50 -2.71
CA LEU A 216 31.15 17.64 -1.34
C LEU A 216 31.92 16.80 -0.30
N GLY A 217 32.85 15.94 -0.75
CA GLY A 217 33.64 15.07 0.14
C GLY A 217 32.84 13.88 0.71
N MET A 218 31.81 13.39 0.02
CA MET A 218 30.92 12.32 0.48
C MET A 218 31.51 10.92 0.23
N PHE A 219 32.80 10.72 0.51
CA PHE A 219 33.50 9.47 0.15
C PHE A 219 33.01 8.25 0.91
N SER A 220 32.36 8.40 2.06
CA SER A 220 31.76 7.26 2.78
C SER A 220 30.61 6.63 1.99
N LEU A 221 29.80 7.41 1.27
CA LEU A 221 28.73 6.88 0.40
C LEU A 221 29.35 6.32 -0.88
N LEU A 222 30.24 7.07 -1.53
CA LEU A 222 30.89 6.67 -2.78
C LEU A 222 31.67 5.36 -2.58
N GLY A 223 32.31 5.16 -1.41
CA GLY A 223 33.03 3.94 -1.09
C GLY A 223 32.18 2.67 -1.14
N VAL A 224 30.90 2.76 -0.83
CA VAL A 224 29.96 1.60 -0.93
C VAL A 224 29.72 1.24 -2.39
N GLY A 225 29.58 2.22 -3.28
CA GLY A 225 29.24 2.02 -4.68
C GLY A 225 30.46 1.76 -5.61
N MET A 226 31.68 1.91 -5.12
CA MET A 226 32.91 1.82 -5.95
C MET A 226 33.06 0.53 -6.75
N GLY A 227 32.51 -0.58 -6.29
CA GLY A 227 32.55 -1.88 -6.94
C GLY A 227 31.46 -2.12 -7.97
N SER A 228 30.56 -1.19 -8.18
CA SER A 228 29.45 -1.34 -9.14
C SER A 228 29.69 -0.55 -10.43
N GLU A 229 29.12 -1.03 -11.52
CA GLU A 229 28.96 -0.26 -12.76
C GLU A 229 27.77 0.73 -12.68
N SER A 230 26.82 0.53 -11.74
CA SER A 230 25.70 1.43 -11.51
C SER A 230 26.18 2.64 -10.71
N PRO A 231 26.13 3.88 -11.27
CA PRO A 231 26.65 5.08 -10.60
C PRO A 231 25.87 5.38 -9.32
N SER A 232 26.60 5.73 -8.27
CA SER A 232 26.00 6.18 -7.01
C SER A 232 25.26 7.52 -7.19
N LYS A 233 24.14 7.70 -6.48
CA LYS A 233 23.35 8.93 -6.55
C LYS A 233 22.82 9.31 -5.17
N ILE A 234 22.60 10.61 -4.95
CA ILE A 234 21.74 11.10 -3.88
C ILE A 234 20.55 11.81 -4.50
N VAL A 235 19.36 11.46 -4.05
CA VAL A 235 18.14 12.16 -4.46
C VAL A 235 17.55 12.87 -3.25
N THR A 236 17.32 14.19 -3.40
CA THR A 236 16.57 14.99 -2.44
C THR A 236 15.20 15.30 -3.01
N MET A 237 14.17 15.15 -2.17
CA MET A 237 12.76 15.39 -2.49
C MET A 237 12.23 16.43 -1.49
N GLU A 238 11.86 17.61 -1.93
CA GLU A 238 11.40 18.70 -1.08
C GLU A 238 9.89 18.92 -1.27
N TRP A 239 9.16 18.92 -0.17
CA TRP A 239 7.77 19.34 -0.08
C TRP A 239 7.65 20.57 0.81
N SER A 240 7.13 21.68 0.27
CA SER A 240 7.05 23.00 0.94
C SER A 240 5.60 23.42 1.13
N GLY A 241 4.86 22.71 1.98
CA GLY A 241 3.44 23.00 2.28
C GLY A 241 3.20 23.73 3.62
N GLY A 242 4.25 23.92 4.45
CA GLY A 242 4.18 24.45 5.82
C GLY A 242 4.61 25.91 6.00
N GLY A 243 4.69 26.68 4.91
CA GLY A 243 5.10 28.10 4.98
C GLY A 243 6.54 28.29 5.51
N ASN A 244 6.74 29.08 6.55
CA ASN A 244 8.06 29.43 7.09
C ASN A 244 8.60 28.43 8.14
N GLU A 245 7.95 27.30 8.35
CA GLU A 245 8.41 26.29 9.30
C GLU A 245 9.71 25.64 8.82
N ARG A 246 10.59 25.25 9.76
CA ARG A 246 11.80 24.49 9.41
C ARG A 246 11.39 23.12 8.89
N PRO A 247 12.00 22.62 7.78
CA PRO A 247 11.67 21.32 7.25
C PRO A 247 12.14 20.20 8.21
N PHE A 248 11.35 19.15 8.27
CA PHE A 248 11.74 17.88 8.88
C PHE A 248 12.41 17.01 7.84
N ALA A 249 13.55 16.39 8.16
CA ALA A 249 14.30 15.54 7.26
C ALA A 249 13.96 14.05 7.47
N LEU A 250 13.69 13.36 6.37
CA LEU A 250 13.56 11.90 6.29
C LEU A 250 14.74 11.36 5.49
N VAL A 251 15.52 10.45 6.07
CA VAL A 251 16.69 9.86 5.41
C VAL A 251 16.47 8.37 5.21
N GLY A 252 16.65 7.90 3.98
CA GLY A 252 16.42 6.51 3.59
C GLY A 252 17.67 5.84 3.01
N LYS A 253 18.00 4.63 3.50
CA LYS A 253 18.99 3.75 2.90
C LYS A 253 18.46 3.21 1.58
N GLY A 254 19.25 3.34 0.50
CA GLY A 254 18.87 2.95 -0.85
C GLY A 254 19.91 2.07 -1.53
N VAL A 255 20.35 0.99 -0.90
CA VAL A 255 21.23 0.01 -1.53
C VAL A 255 20.38 -0.90 -2.39
N VAL A 256 20.40 -0.69 -3.71
CA VAL A 256 19.51 -1.40 -4.66
C VAL A 256 19.82 -2.88 -4.76
N PHE A 257 21.07 -3.27 -4.51
CA PHE A 257 21.48 -4.66 -4.28
C PHE A 257 22.75 -4.68 -3.42
N ASP A 258 22.81 -5.57 -2.43
CA ASP A 258 23.93 -5.64 -1.49
C ASP A 258 24.54 -7.05 -1.44
N THR A 259 25.64 -7.25 -2.18
CA THR A 259 26.42 -8.48 -2.12
C THR A 259 27.33 -8.55 -0.89
N GLY A 260 27.52 -7.43 -0.17
CA GLY A 260 28.54 -7.27 0.88
C GLY A 260 29.85 -6.69 0.33
N GLY A 261 30.02 -6.53 -0.97
CA GLY A 261 31.25 -6.08 -1.62
C GLY A 261 32.37 -7.12 -1.49
N ILE A 262 33.60 -6.70 -1.16
CA ILE A 262 34.73 -7.63 -0.95
C ILE A 262 34.46 -8.61 0.20
N SER A 263 33.75 -8.22 1.23
CA SER A 263 33.26 -9.11 2.30
C SER A 263 31.97 -9.82 1.88
N LEU A 264 32.07 -10.63 0.83
CA LEU A 264 30.93 -11.25 0.15
C LEU A 264 30.04 -12.06 1.10
N LYS A 265 28.74 -11.80 1.06
CA LYS A 265 27.73 -12.53 1.81
C LYS A 265 27.59 -13.97 1.32
N PRO A 266 27.15 -14.91 2.17
CA PRO A 266 26.76 -16.25 1.71
C PRO A 266 25.66 -16.19 0.65
N ALA A 267 25.65 -17.17 -0.28
CA ALA A 267 24.65 -17.20 -1.36
C ALA A 267 23.22 -17.38 -0.85
N GLY A 268 23.00 -18.11 0.24
CA GLY A 268 21.65 -18.32 0.80
C GLY A 268 21.07 -17.02 1.37
N GLY A 269 19.94 -16.57 0.81
CA GLY A 269 19.26 -15.32 1.18
C GLY A 269 19.83 -14.06 0.53
N MET A 270 20.85 -14.19 -0.34
CA MET A 270 21.39 -13.02 -1.06
C MET A 270 20.36 -12.45 -2.05
N GLU A 271 19.50 -13.27 -2.61
CA GLU A 271 18.39 -12.84 -3.46
C GLU A 271 17.43 -11.86 -2.78
N ASP A 272 17.31 -11.92 -1.46
CA ASP A 272 16.50 -11.00 -0.68
C ASP A 272 17.14 -9.59 -0.56
N MET A 273 18.41 -9.44 -0.94
CA MET A 273 19.10 -8.15 -0.86
C MET A 273 18.61 -7.11 -1.88
N THR A 274 17.69 -7.45 -2.74
CA THR A 274 16.90 -6.49 -3.53
C THR A 274 16.07 -5.57 -2.64
N MET A 275 15.73 -6.00 -1.41
CA MET A 275 14.98 -5.19 -0.43
C MET A 275 15.84 -4.21 0.38
N ASP A 276 17.16 -4.21 0.23
CA ASP A 276 18.10 -3.39 1.03
C ASP A 276 18.00 -1.87 0.74
N MET A 277 17.14 -1.53 -0.20
CA MET A 277 16.71 -0.16 -0.52
C MET A 277 15.34 0.20 0.10
N GLY A 278 14.78 -0.64 0.96
CA GLY A 278 13.46 -0.46 1.55
C GLY A 278 13.30 0.84 2.33
N GLY A 279 14.37 1.32 2.99
CA GLY A 279 14.38 2.62 3.67
C GLY A 279 14.15 3.78 2.70
N ALA A 280 14.83 3.78 1.55
CA ALA A 280 14.60 4.77 0.49
C ALA A 280 13.20 4.64 -0.11
N GLY A 281 12.72 3.41 -0.32
CA GLY A 281 11.36 3.15 -0.78
C GLY A 281 10.28 3.72 0.17
N VAL A 282 10.48 3.58 1.48
CA VAL A 282 9.56 4.16 2.50
C VAL A 282 9.59 5.68 2.44
N VAL A 283 10.78 6.30 2.39
CA VAL A 283 10.89 7.77 2.26
C VAL A 283 10.17 8.25 1.00
N ALA A 284 10.40 7.59 -0.13
CA ALA A 284 9.73 7.91 -1.40
C ALA A 284 8.20 7.82 -1.32
N GLY A 285 7.67 6.74 -0.70
CA GLY A 285 6.23 6.56 -0.50
C GLY A 285 5.62 7.60 0.43
N VAL A 286 6.34 7.98 1.49
CA VAL A 286 5.92 9.06 2.39
C VAL A 286 5.87 10.40 1.65
N MET A 287 6.92 10.75 0.89
CA MET A 287 6.95 11.99 0.11
C MET A 287 5.82 12.06 -0.92
N LYS A 288 5.55 10.96 -1.63
CA LYS A 288 4.39 10.84 -2.52
C LYS A 288 3.07 11.08 -1.77
N THR A 289 2.90 10.44 -0.61
CA THR A 289 1.69 10.60 0.22
C THR A 289 1.49 12.06 0.65
N LEU A 290 2.55 12.73 1.10
CA LEU A 290 2.51 14.13 1.55
C LEU A 290 2.09 15.06 0.41
N ALA A 291 2.65 14.86 -0.78
CA ALA A 291 2.30 15.65 -1.97
C ALA A 291 0.84 15.43 -2.39
N LEU A 292 0.37 14.19 -2.46
CA LEU A 292 -1.02 13.86 -2.80
C LEU A 292 -2.02 14.44 -1.80
N ARG A 293 -1.67 14.44 -0.49
CA ARG A 293 -2.50 15.05 0.57
C ARG A 293 -2.39 16.57 0.63
N LYS A 294 -1.48 17.19 -0.12
CA LYS A 294 -1.15 18.61 -0.01
C LYS A 294 -0.88 19.00 1.45
N ALA A 295 -0.04 18.19 2.10
CA ALA A 295 0.22 18.27 3.55
C ALA A 295 0.72 19.67 3.95
N LYS A 296 0.20 20.22 5.05
CA LYS A 296 0.62 21.50 5.61
C LYS A 296 1.87 21.30 6.47
N ALA A 297 2.99 20.94 5.83
CA ALA A 297 4.27 20.70 6.47
C ALA A 297 5.40 20.93 5.47
N ASN A 298 6.61 21.24 5.95
CA ASN A 298 7.83 21.29 5.15
C ASN A 298 8.65 20.04 5.45
N ILE A 299 8.89 19.22 4.43
CA ILE A 299 9.59 17.94 4.56
C ILE A 299 10.64 17.82 3.46
N ILE A 300 11.82 17.33 3.83
CA ILE A 300 12.88 16.95 2.89
C ILE A 300 13.11 15.46 3.03
N GLY A 301 12.80 14.68 1.98
CA GLY A 301 13.23 13.30 1.82
C GLY A 301 14.63 13.28 1.20
N LEU A 302 15.54 12.51 1.76
CA LEU A 302 16.89 12.31 1.23
C LEU A 302 17.17 10.83 1.17
N VAL A 303 17.59 10.33 0.00
CA VAL A 303 17.94 8.93 -0.20
C VAL A 303 19.28 8.81 -0.90
N GLY A 304 20.17 7.97 -0.36
CA GLY A 304 21.42 7.58 -0.99
C GLY A 304 21.22 6.28 -1.75
N LEU A 305 21.43 6.31 -3.06
CA LEU A 305 21.22 5.18 -3.97
C LEU A 305 22.59 4.65 -4.39
N VAL A 306 22.90 3.43 -4.01
CA VAL A 306 24.15 2.74 -4.32
C VAL A 306 23.88 1.27 -4.62
N GLU A 307 24.81 0.61 -5.29
CA GLU A 307 24.84 -0.85 -5.43
C GLU A 307 26.18 -1.36 -4.90
N ASN A 308 26.14 -2.32 -3.95
CA ASN A 308 27.34 -2.84 -3.31
C ASN A 308 27.76 -4.16 -3.96
N MET A 309 28.80 -4.09 -4.81
CA MET A 309 29.29 -5.21 -5.63
C MET A 309 30.77 -5.49 -5.37
N PRO A 310 31.23 -6.77 -5.48
CA PRO A 310 32.64 -7.12 -5.45
C PRO A 310 33.28 -6.81 -6.82
N ASP A 311 34.31 -5.99 -6.81
CA ASP A 311 35.12 -5.67 -7.99
C ASP A 311 36.54 -5.27 -7.58
N ALA A 312 37.45 -5.17 -8.54
CA ALA A 312 38.82 -4.72 -8.28
C ALA A 312 38.91 -3.29 -7.73
N LYS A 313 37.91 -2.45 -7.99
CA LYS A 313 37.80 -1.07 -7.45
C LYS A 313 37.06 -1.00 -6.13
N ALA A 314 36.41 -2.08 -5.67
CA ALA A 314 35.62 -2.07 -4.47
C ALA A 314 36.46 -1.72 -3.24
N GLN A 315 35.85 -1.00 -2.29
CA GLN A 315 36.46 -0.68 -1.01
C GLN A 315 36.78 -1.98 -0.25
N ARG A 316 38.02 -2.07 0.25
CA ARG A 316 38.51 -3.26 1.00
C ARG A 316 38.29 -3.07 2.50
N PRO A 317 38.15 -4.12 3.27
CA PRO A 317 38.23 -4.05 4.72
C PRO A 317 39.50 -3.33 5.18
N GLY A 318 39.36 -2.31 6.03
CA GLY A 318 40.47 -1.51 6.53
C GLY A 318 40.84 -0.29 5.66
N ASP A 319 40.24 -0.09 4.50
CA ASP A 319 40.42 1.15 3.73
C ASP A 319 39.81 2.32 4.52
N VAL A 320 40.52 3.44 4.50
CA VAL A 320 40.09 4.69 5.15
C VAL A 320 39.53 5.63 4.10
N VAL A 321 38.31 6.10 4.33
CA VAL A 321 37.65 7.11 3.51
C VAL A 321 37.33 8.33 4.36
N LYS A 322 37.36 9.50 3.72
CA LYS A 322 37.04 10.76 4.41
C LYS A 322 35.55 11.04 4.36
N SER A 323 34.95 11.36 5.49
CA SER A 323 33.56 11.79 5.54
C SER A 323 33.41 13.23 5.05
N MET A 324 32.18 13.66 4.70
CA MET A 324 31.86 15.03 4.31
C MET A 324 32.26 16.08 5.38
N LYS A 325 32.34 15.68 6.65
CA LYS A 325 32.81 16.57 7.75
C LYS A 325 34.34 16.61 7.89
N GLY A 326 35.05 15.82 7.12
CA GLY A 326 36.49 15.75 7.18
C GLY A 326 37.08 14.76 8.19
N GLU A 327 36.24 13.94 8.81
CA GLU A 327 36.64 12.85 9.73
C GLU A 327 36.99 11.59 8.96
#